data_22a7c2178f25f317b45227d69c93c558
#
_entry.id   22a7c2178f25f317b45227d69c93c558
#
_cell.length_a   1.000
_cell.length_b   1.000
_cell.length_c   1.000
_cell.angle_alpha   90.00
_cell.angle_beta   90.00
_cell.angle_gamma   90.00
#
_symmetry.space_group_name_H-M   'P 1'
#
loop_
_entity.id
_entity.type
_entity.pdbx_description
1 polymer ?
#
loop_
_entity_poly.entity_id
_entity_poly.type
_entity_poly.pdbx_seq_one_letter_code
_entity_poly.pdbx_strand_id
1 'polypeptide(L)'
;MVHRTPKKLREVVAPKVLNCDWLTSPEAWEKEKFSNNIVEFIEQTQGLNAYPDMVLIGLLTHQIDLYVECSRQIAVKGLVADYNKGVTTGPSLYFSMADKALNRILQIMKELGLTPGHVFRKTSLR
;
A
#
# COMPACT_ATOMS: atom_id res chain seq x y z
N MET A 1 22.42 -26.44 -15.65
CA MET A 1 21.69 -26.99 -14.90
C MET A 1 21.67 -26.56 -13.53
N VAL A 2 22.61 -26.55 -12.90
CA VAL A 2 22.64 -26.17 -11.54
C VAL A 2 22.24 -24.79 -11.24
N HIS A 3 22.12 -23.92 -12.17
CA HIS A 3 21.85 -22.56 -11.87
C HIS A 3 20.49 -22.33 -11.30
N ARG A 4 19.59 -23.26 -11.40
CA ARG A 4 18.30 -23.02 -10.82
C ARG A 4 18.34 -23.06 -9.34
N THR A 5 19.22 -23.86 -8.80
CA THR A 5 19.34 -24.01 -7.37
C THR A 5 19.68 -22.72 -6.65
N PRO A 6 20.64 -21.92 -7.13
CA PRO A 6 20.95 -20.67 -6.44
C PRO A 6 19.76 -19.73 -6.41
N LYS A 7 19.00 -19.70 -7.48
CA LYS A 7 17.83 -18.83 -7.49
C LYS A 7 16.81 -19.29 -6.48
N LYS A 8 16.59 -20.59 -6.37
CA LYS A 8 15.67 -21.11 -5.39
C LYS A 8 16.11 -20.80 -4.00
N LEU A 9 17.39 -20.95 -3.74
CA LEU A 9 17.92 -20.65 -2.42
C LEU A 9 17.71 -19.20 -2.05
N ARG A 10 17.88 -18.29 -3.03
CA ARG A 10 17.66 -16.89 -2.74
C ARG A 10 16.23 -16.61 -2.36
N GLU A 11 15.29 -17.24 -3.03
CA GLU A 11 13.88 -17.04 -2.72
C GLU A 11 13.54 -17.56 -1.34
N VAL A 12 14.18 -18.65 -0.94
CA VAL A 12 13.92 -19.22 0.38
C VAL A 12 14.51 -18.35 1.49
N VAL A 13 15.73 -17.84 1.29
CA VAL A 13 16.38 -17.09 2.35
C VAL A 13 16.08 -15.61 2.36
N ALA A 14 15.55 -15.07 1.29
CA ALA A 14 15.26 -13.65 1.19
C ALA A 14 13.80 -13.44 0.85
N PRO A 15 12.90 -13.61 1.84
CA PRO A 15 11.48 -13.43 1.58
C PRO A 15 11.18 -11.98 1.20
N LYS A 16 10.15 -11.80 0.41
CA LYS A 16 9.75 -10.46 0.00
C LYS A 16 9.19 -9.69 1.19
N VAL A 17 9.46 -8.41 1.19
CA VAL A 17 8.91 -7.50 2.19
C VAL A 17 7.91 -6.61 1.50
N LEU A 18 6.79 -6.37 2.16
CA LEU A 18 5.76 -5.50 1.60
C LEU A 18 6.29 -4.07 1.53
N ASN A 19 6.17 -3.47 0.35
CA ASN A 19 6.64 -2.10 0.14
C ASN A 19 5.74 -1.11 0.85
N CYS A 20 6.33 -0.32 1.75
CA CYS A 20 5.60 0.70 2.51
C CYS A 20 6.12 2.10 2.25
N ASP A 21 6.77 2.34 1.11
CA ASP A 21 7.29 3.66 0.79
C ASP A 21 6.21 4.73 0.81
N TRP A 22 5.01 4.37 0.40
CA TRP A 22 3.91 5.33 0.37
C TRP A 22 3.63 5.95 1.74
N LEU A 23 3.98 5.25 2.81
CA LEU A 23 3.72 5.69 4.17
C LEU A 23 4.97 6.29 4.81
N THR A 24 6.11 5.62 4.65
CA THR A 24 7.32 6.01 5.35
C THR A 24 8.21 6.97 4.57
N SER A 25 8.19 6.88 3.26
CA SER A 25 9.04 7.71 2.39
C SER A 25 8.27 8.09 1.14
N PRO A 26 7.24 8.94 1.26
CA PRO A 26 6.37 9.26 0.13
C PRO A 26 7.10 9.78 -1.10
N GLU A 27 8.25 10.40 -0.92
CA GLU A 27 9.03 10.91 -2.04
C GLU A 27 9.65 9.79 -2.86
N ALA A 28 9.75 8.59 -2.29
CA ALA A 28 10.30 7.44 -3.00
C ALA A 28 9.19 6.60 -3.65
N TRP A 29 7.95 7.03 -3.55
CA TRP A 29 6.82 6.29 -4.06
C TRP A 29 6.85 6.14 -5.57
N GLU A 30 6.73 4.91 -6.05
CA GLU A 30 6.62 4.59 -7.47
C GLU A 30 5.55 3.54 -7.64
N LYS A 31 4.56 3.87 -8.42
CA LYS A 31 3.38 3.03 -8.62
C LYS A 31 3.73 1.64 -9.15
N GLU A 32 4.54 1.59 -10.18
CA GLU A 32 4.86 0.31 -10.81
C GLU A 32 5.69 -0.57 -9.90
N LYS A 33 6.62 0.02 -9.20
CA LYS A 33 7.45 -0.69 -8.25
C LYS A 33 6.59 -1.32 -7.16
N PHE A 34 5.63 -0.57 -6.66
CA PHE A 34 4.72 -1.07 -5.64
C PHE A 34 3.86 -2.21 -6.19
N SER A 35 3.30 -2.05 -7.39
CA SER A 35 2.47 -3.08 -7.99
C SER A 35 3.23 -4.39 -8.12
N ASN A 36 4.45 -4.33 -8.62
CA ASN A 36 5.27 -5.51 -8.76
C ASN A 36 5.58 -6.15 -7.43
N ASN A 37 5.85 -5.34 -6.42
CA ASN A 37 6.14 -5.84 -5.09
C ASN A 37 4.93 -6.57 -4.50
N ILE A 38 3.73 -6.00 -4.67
CA ILE A 38 2.51 -6.60 -4.15
C ILE A 38 2.26 -7.96 -4.80
N VAL A 39 2.42 -8.03 -6.12
CA VAL A 39 2.21 -9.29 -6.83
C VAL A 39 3.15 -10.36 -6.31
N GLU A 40 4.43 -10.04 -6.21
CA GLU A 40 5.41 -10.98 -5.70
C GLU A 40 5.14 -11.37 -4.26
N PHE A 41 4.74 -10.38 -3.45
CA PHE A 41 4.45 -10.63 -2.04
C PHE A 41 3.29 -11.60 -1.89
N ILE A 42 2.21 -11.40 -2.63
CA ILE A 42 1.05 -12.27 -2.56
C ILE A 42 1.40 -13.68 -3.01
N GLU A 43 2.12 -13.79 -4.11
CA GLU A 43 2.48 -15.11 -4.65
C GLU A 43 3.42 -15.85 -3.70
N GLN A 44 4.32 -15.13 -3.07
CA GLN A 44 5.28 -15.74 -2.17
C GLN A 44 4.70 -16.11 -0.83
N THR A 45 3.88 -15.23 -0.26
CA THR A 45 3.37 -15.46 1.10
C THR A 45 2.11 -16.32 1.12
N GLN A 46 1.29 -16.24 0.09
CA GLN A 46 0.03 -16.97 0.07
C GLN A 46 0.06 -18.19 -0.84
N GLY A 47 1.10 -18.32 -1.63
CA GLY A 47 1.23 -19.46 -2.52
C GLY A 47 0.21 -19.47 -3.63
N LEU A 48 -0.38 -18.32 -3.94
CA LEU A 48 -1.42 -18.21 -4.94
C LEU A 48 -0.96 -17.34 -6.10
N ASN A 49 -1.60 -17.56 -7.25
CA ASN A 49 -1.39 -16.71 -8.39
C ASN A 49 -2.11 -15.38 -8.13
N ALA A 50 -1.41 -14.28 -8.23
CA ALA A 50 -1.99 -12.97 -7.96
C ALA A 50 -2.90 -12.46 -9.06
N TYR A 51 -2.96 -13.16 -10.19
CA TYR A 51 -3.72 -12.69 -11.33
C TYR A 51 -5.19 -12.36 -11.02
N PRO A 52 -5.92 -13.21 -10.29
CA PRO A 52 -7.32 -12.89 -9.97
C PRO A 52 -7.48 -11.64 -9.12
N ASP A 53 -6.43 -11.22 -8.43
CA ASP A 53 -6.48 -10.06 -7.56
C ASP A 53 -6.01 -8.77 -8.23
N MET A 54 -5.75 -8.81 -9.53
CA MET A 54 -5.19 -7.64 -10.22
C MET A 54 -6.09 -6.41 -10.16
N VAL A 55 -7.42 -6.61 -10.15
CA VAL A 55 -8.32 -5.48 -10.03
C VAL A 55 -8.18 -4.82 -8.67
N LEU A 56 -8.12 -5.62 -7.61
CA LEU A 56 -7.94 -5.08 -6.27
C LEU A 56 -6.57 -4.42 -6.12
N ILE A 57 -5.55 -5.00 -6.71
CA ILE A 57 -4.21 -4.42 -6.69
C ILE A 57 -4.21 -3.07 -7.40
N GLY A 58 -4.91 -2.97 -8.52
CA GLY A 58 -5.03 -1.70 -9.22
C GLY A 58 -5.76 -0.65 -8.41
N LEU A 59 -6.85 -1.04 -7.74
CA LEU A 59 -7.58 -0.13 -6.89
C LEU A 59 -6.74 0.32 -5.71
N LEU A 60 -5.99 -0.61 -5.12
CA LEU A 60 -5.10 -0.29 -4.02
C LEU A 60 -4.05 0.73 -4.45
N THR A 61 -3.42 0.48 -5.58
CA THR A 61 -2.38 1.37 -6.10
C THR A 61 -2.94 2.76 -6.35
N HIS A 62 -4.15 2.82 -6.89
CA HIS A 62 -4.80 4.10 -7.15
C HIS A 62 -5.07 4.88 -5.86
N GLN A 63 -5.56 4.21 -4.83
CA GLN A 63 -5.83 4.87 -3.56
C GLN A 63 -4.55 5.33 -2.87
N ILE A 64 -3.49 4.54 -2.99
CA ILE A 64 -2.20 4.93 -2.43
C ILE A 64 -1.65 6.15 -3.16
N ASP A 65 -1.79 6.17 -4.48
CA ASP A 65 -1.36 7.32 -5.28
C ASP A 65 -2.07 8.59 -4.82
N LEU A 66 -3.37 8.48 -4.57
CA LEU A 66 -4.16 9.59 -4.07
C LEU A 66 -3.71 10.01 -2.68
N TYR A 67 -3.46 9.05 -1.80
CA TYR A 67 -2.99 9.33 -0.46
C TYR A 67 -1.64 10.08 -0.48
N VAL A 68 -0.72 9.61 -1.32
CA VAL A 68 0.60 10.24 -1.43
C VAL A 68 0.47 11.66 -1.93
N GLU A 69 -0.40 11.90 -2.92
CA GLU A 69 -0.59 13.25 -3.43
C GLU A 69 -1.19 14.16 -2.37
N CYS A 70 -2.17 13.67 -1.62
CA CYS A 70 -2.74 14.46 -0.52
C CYS A 70 -1.68 14.78 0.53
N SER A 71 -0.82 13.83 0.83
CA SER A 71 0.26 14.03 1.80
C SER A 71 1.22 15.13 1.33
N ARG A 72 1.51 15.16 0.04
CA ARG A 72 2.36 16.21 -0.52
C ARG A 72 1.71 17.56 -0.39
N GLN A 73 0.42 17.66 -0.68
CA GLN A 73 -0.30 18.92 -0.56
C GLN A 73 -0.37 19.40 0.88
N ILE A 74 -0.55 18.47 1.83
CA ILE A 74 -0.55 18.82 3.23
C ILE A 74 0.81 19.35 3.66
N ALA A 75 1.88 18.73 3.18
CA ALA A 75 3.23 19.18 3.53
C ALA A 75 3.49 20.60 3.04
N VAL A 76 2.90 20.97 1.90
CA VAL A 76 3.08 22.31 1.33
C VAL A 76 2.10 23.31 1.93
N LYS A 77 0.84 22.95 2.09
CA LYS A 77 -0.23 23.87 2.46
C LYS A 77 -0.66 23.81 3.92
N GLY A 78 -0.24 22.78 4.63
CA GLY A 78 -0.59 22.62 6.04
C GLY A 78 -1.86 21.82 6.25
N LEU A 79 -2.12 21.46 7.51
CA LEU A 79 -3.27 20.66 7.90
C LEU A 79 -4.55 21.46 8.02
N VAL A 80 -4.41 22.79 8.18
CA VAL A 80 -5.53 23.69 8.43
C VAL A 80 -5.73 24.59 7.24
N ALA A 81 -6.97 24.88 6.90
CA ALA A 81 -7.31 25.77 5.81
C ALA A 81 -8.29 26.81 6.30
N ASP A 82 -8.30 27.97 5.62
CA ASP A 82 -9.26 29.04 5.89
C ASP A 82 -10.45 28.88 4.99
N TYR A 83 -11.62 29.04 5.59
CA TYR A 83 -12.88 28.97 4.86
C TYR A 83 -13.64 30.25 5.06
N ASN A 84 -14.60 30.53 4.19
CA ASN A 84 -15.42 31.73 4.26
C ASN A 84 -14.55 32.99 4.32
N LYS A 85 -13.57 33.06 3.42
CA LYS A 85 -12.69 34.22 3.30
C LYS A 85 -11.95 34.53 4.60
N GLY A 86 -11.55 33.46 5.31
CA GLY A 86 -10.76 33.61 6.50
C GLY A 86 -11.56 33.75 7.78
N VAL A 87 -12.88 33.70 7.69
CA VAL A 87 -13.72 33.81 8.88
C VAL A 87 -13.65 32.58 9.74
N THR A 88 -13.55 31.41 9.09
CA THR A 88 -13.45 30.14 9.80
C THR A 88 -12.21 29.39 9.39
N THR A 89 -11.66 28.61 10.30
CA THR A 89 -10.56 27.71 10.01
C THR A 89 -10.99 26.29 10.32
N GLY A 90 -10.39 25.34 9.63
CA GLY A 90 -10.72 23.93 9.84
C GLY A 90 -9.73 23.04 9.14
N PRO A 91 -9.95 21.71 9.18
CA PRO A 91 -9.05 20.79 8.49
C PRO A 91 -9.04 21.06 6.99
N SER A 92 -7.88 20.89 6.38
CA SER A 92 -7.73 21.04 4.94
C SER A 92 -8.52 19.94 4.24
N LEU A 93 -9.00 20.22 3.03
CA LEU A 93 -9.68 19.20 2.22
C LEU A 93 -8.73 18.02 1.95
N TYR A 94 -7.44 18.31 1.81
CA TYR A 94 -6.48 17.25 1.56
C TYR A 94 -6.36 16.32 2.75
N PHE A 95 -6.53 16.84 3.96
CA PHE A 95 -6.52 16.02 5.15
C PHE A 95 -7.70 15.05 5.15
N SER A 96 -8.90 15.52 4.84
CA SER A 96 -10.08 14.68 4.74
C SER A 96 -9.94 13.63 3.64
N MET A 97 -9.42 14.04 2.50
CA MET A 97 -9.22 13.13 1.39
C MET A 97 -8.18 12.06 1.72
N ALA A 98 -7.11 12.45 2.41
CA ALA A 98 -6.09 11.50 2.81
C ALA A 98 -6.65 10.47 3.79
N ASP A 99 -7.47 10.91 4.73
CA ASP A 99 -8.08 10.03 5.71
C ASP A 99 -8.99 9.01 5.04
N LYS A 100 -9.81 9.46 4.09
CA LYS A 100 -10.68 8.56 3.34
C LYS A 100 -9.88 7.58 2.50
N ALA A 101 -8.83 8.06 1.85
CA ALA A 101 -7.98 7.20 1.05
C ALA A 101 -7.32 6.14 1.94
N LEU A 102 -6.84 6.53 3.10
CA LEU A 102 -6.22 5.60 4.03
C LEU A 102 -7.19 4.50 4.46
N ASN A 103 -8.42 4.87 4.76
CA ASN A 103 -9.43 3.88 5.14
C ASN A 103 -9.70 2.90 4.00
N ARG A 104 -9.76 3.38 2.77
CA ARG A 104 -9.95 2.50 1.62
C ARG A 104 -8.75 1.61 1.39
N ILE A 105 -7.55 2.14 1.58
CA ILE A 105 -6.32 1.37 1.46
C ILE A 105 -6.36 0.19 2.43
N LEU A 106 -6.69 0.46 3.69
CA LEU A 106 -6.73 -0.58 4.71
C LEU A 106 -7.79 -1.63 4.39
N GLN A 107 -8.93 -1.21 3.87
CA GLN A 107 -9.98 -2.12 3.50
C GLN A 107 -9.57 -3.02 2.35
N ILE A 108 -8.94 -2.47 1.33
CA ILE A 108 -8.47 -3.24 0.18
C ILE A 108 -7.36 -4.20 0.60
N MET A 109 -6.45 -3.74 1.45
CA MET A 109 -5.39 -4.61 1.95
C MET A 109 -5.96 -5.79 2.73
N LYS A 110 -7.02 -5.54 3.48
CA LYS A 110 -7.69 -6.61 4.20
C LYS A 110 -8.29 -7.62 3.23
N GLU A 111 -8.91 -7.14 2.17
CA GLU A 111 -9.48 -8.02 1.17
C GLU A 111 -8.42 -8.87 0.48
N LEU A 112 -7.23 -8.29 0.29
CA LEU A 112 -6.13 -9.01 -0.32
C LEU A 112 -5.37 -9.90 0.66
N GLY A 113 -5.75 -9.86 1.94
CA GLY A 113 -5.06 -10.66 2.95
C GLY A 113 -3.68 -10.14 3.31
N LEU A 114 -3.48 -8.82 3.19
CA LEU A 114 -2.17 -8.22 3.42
C LEU A 114 -1.99 -7.64 4.81
N THR A 115 -3.06 -7.62 5.62
CA THR A 115 -2.92 -7.10 6.98
C THR A 115 -2.29 -8.16 7.88
N PRO A 116 -1.46 -7.76 8.83
CA PRO A 116 -0.81 -8.72 9.71
C PRO A 116 -1.79 -9.63 10.45
N GLY A 117 -2.90 -9.09 10.89
CA GLY A 117 -3.89 -9.88 11.61
C GLY A 117 -4.48 -10.99 10.76
N HIS A 118 -4.76 -10.69 9.50
CA HIS A 118 -5.32 -11.67 8.57
C HIS A 118 -4.32 -12.78 8.26
N VAL A 119 -3.08 -12.40 7.96
CA VAL A 119 -2.04 -13.36 7.62
C VAL A 119 -1.77 -14.28 8.81
N PHE A 120 -1.68 -13.71 10.00
CA PHE A 120 -1.43 -14.46 11.20
C PHE A 120 -2.56 -15.44 11.49
N ARG A 121 -3.79 -15.00 11.30
CA ARG A 121 -4.95 -15.85 11.53
C ARG A 121 -4.97 -17.04 10.59
N LYS A 122 -4.67 -16.81 9.32
CA LYS A 122 -4.61 -17.88 8.34
C LYS A 122 -3.56 -18.92 8.73
N THR A 123 -2.44 -18.45 9.21
CA THR A 123 -1.36 -19.34 9.62
C THR A 123 -1.77 -20.19 10.81
N SER A 124 -2.44 -19.59 11.79
CA SER A 124 -2.79 -20.34 12.98
C SER A 124 -3.93 -21.33 12.75
N LEU A 125 -4.67 -21.21 11.69
CA LEU A 125 -5.73 -22.17 11.38
C LEU A 125 -5.19 -23.46 10.78
N ARG A 126 -3.93 -23.48 10.43
CA ARG A 126 -3.30 -24.68 9.93
C ARG A 126 -2.70 -25.46 11.05
#